data_9742de993b45950e42206e69c2d0ed5e
#
_entry.id   9742de993b45950e42206e69c2d0ed5e
#
_cell.length_a   1.000
_cell.length_b   1.000
_cell.length_c   1.000
_cell.angle_alpha   90.00
_cell.angle_beta   90.00
_cell.angle_gamma   90.00
#
_symmetry.space_group_name_H-M   'P 1'
#
loop_
_entity.id
_entity.type
_entity.pdbx_description
1 polymer ?
#
loop_
_entity_poly.entity_id
_entity_poly.type
_entity_poly.pdbx_seq_one_letter_code
_entity_poly.pdbx_strand_id
1 'polypeptide(L)'
;MRSPWSDRASQLCGQVWARTLARLGEDWVFLALLGVSMAAISFAMDFTISAINKARLYLVQFLVPDLLWLQLLTWTGLSVLLILFSSGFIHITAPQAVGSGLPEMKVILRGVVLPEYLTIKVFLAKVVGLTATLGSGMPLGKLGPFVHICCSIASCMGKMITRFQGMYCNESRKTEMLAAACAVGLSRYEGRSGQVYQVLSPQEWPAASELR
;
A
#
# COMPACT_ATOMS: atom_id res chain seq x y z
N MET A 1 -44.69 -37.15 -9.56
CA MET A 1 -43.39 -37.78 -9.44
C MET A 1 -42.32 -36.78 -9.83
N ARG A 2 -41.54 -36.28 -8.87
CA ARG A 2 -40.37 -35.42 -9.16
C ARG A 2 -39.23 -36.32 -9.69
N SER A 3 -38.62 -35.95 -10.77
CA SER A 3 -37.55 -36.74 -11.37
C SER A 3 -36.31 -36.68 -10.44
N PRO A 4 -35.58 -37.79 -10.27
CA PRO A 4 -34.37 -37.84 -9.40
C PRO A 4 -33.26 -36.90 -9.87
N TRP A 5 -33.36 -36.36 -11.05
CA TRP A 5 -32.44 -35.34 -11.63
C TRP A 5 -32.70 -33.94 -11.07
N SER A 6 -33.97 -33.58 -10.77
CA SER A 6 -34.32 -32.25 -10.18
C SER A 6 -33.82 -32.13 -8.76
N ASP A 7 -33.81 -33.21 -7.98
CA ASP A 7 -33.36 -33.21 -6.60
C ASP A 7 -31.84 -33.15 -6.50
N ARG A 8 -31.12 -33.82 -7.39
CA ARG A 8 -29.65 -33.71 -7.51
C ARG A 8 -29.22 -32.32 -7.97
N ALA A 9 -29.90 -31.72 -8.94
CA ALA A 9 -29.61 -30.37 -9.40
C ALA A 9 -29.84 -29.32 -8.31
N SER A 10 -30.92 -29.44 -7.52
CA SER A 10 -31.19 -28.53 -6.42
C SER A 10 -30.19 -28.67 -5.26
N GLN A 11 -29.75 -29.89 -4.95
CA GLN A 11 -28.73 -30.14 -3.94
C GLN A 11 -27.35 -29.61 -4.37
N LEU A 12 -26.96 -29.82 -5.64
CA LEU A 12 -25.73 -29.28 -6.18
C LEU A 12 -25.75 -27.74 -6.21
N CYS A 13 -26.87 -27.16 -6.63
CA CYS A 13 -27.05 -25.70 -6.64
C CYS A 13 -26.98 -25.14 -5.23
N GLY A 14 -27.61 -25.77 -4.23
CA GLY A 14 -27.54 -25.38 -2.84
C GLY A 14 -26.13 -25.49 -2.24
N GLN A 15 -25.39 -26.56 -2.57
CA GLN A 15 -24.00 -26.71 -2.12
C GLN A 15 -23.05 -25.69 -2.76
N VAL A 16 -23.20 -25.44 -4.07
CA VAL A 16 -22.44 -24.40 -4.78
C VAL A 16 -22.75 -23.03 -4.20
N TRP A 17 -24.02 -22.72 -4.00
CA TRP A 17 -24.48 -21.45 -3.41
C TRP A 17 -23.97 -21.24 -1.99
N ALA A 18 -24.06 -22.25 -1.12
CA ALA A 18 -23.53 -22.17 0.25
C ALA A 18 -22.01 -22.00 0.30
N ARG A 19 -21.27 -22.71 -0.57
CA ARG A 19 -19.81 -22.55 -0.70
C ARG A 19 -19.42 -21.19 -1.25
N THR A 20 -20.18 -20.65 -2.19
CA THR A 20 -19.94 -19.32 -2.78
C THR A 20 -20.21 -18.22 -1.77
N LEU A 21 -21.33 -18.32 -1.01
CA LEU A 21 -21.65 -17.37 0.04
C LEU A 21 -20.64 -17.39 1.21
N ALA A 22 -20.18 -18.58 1.62
CA ALA A 22 -19.16 -18.69 2.65
C ALA A 22 -17.84 -18.04 2.19
N ARG A 23 -17.42 -18.28 0.94
CA ARG A 23 -16.23 -17.65 0.37
C ARG A 23 -16.38 -16.13 0.22
N LEU A 24 -17.52 -15.65 -0.24
CA LEU A 24 -17.81 -14.23 -0.31
C LEU A 24 -17.72 -13.58 1.07
N GLY A 25 -18.29 -14.21 2.11
CA GLY A 25 -18.21 -13.68 3.47
C GLY A 25 -16.78 -13.50 3.99
N GLU A 26 -15.91 -14.46 3.72
CA GLU A 26 -14.50 -14.41 4.14
C GLU A 26 -13.70 -13.35 3.39
N ASP A 27 -13.91 -13.21 2.09
CA ASP A 27 -13.25 -12.20 1.25
C ASP A 27 -13.66 -10.78 1.68
N TRP A 28 -14.93 -10.56 2.03
CA TRP A 28 -15.43 -9.28 2.51
C TRP A 28 -14.88 -8.89 3.88
N VAL A 29 -14.78 -9.85 4.80
CA VAL A 29 -14.16 -9.60 6.13
C VAL A 29 -12.69 -9.21 5.96
N PHE A 30 -11.97 -9.91 5.09
CA PHE A 30 -10.58 -9.58 4.79
C PHE A 30 -10.45 -8.16 4.21
N LEU A 31 -11.28 -7.81 3.24
CA LEU A 31 -11.27 -6.47 2.61
C LEU A 31 -11.64 -5.38 3.61
N ALA A 32 -12.64 -5.61 4.45
CA ALA A 32 -13.03 -4.67 5.50
C ALA A 32 -11.88 -4.44 6.50
N LEU A 33 -11.24 -5.52 6.97
CA LEU A 33 -10.11 -5.44 7.89
C LEU A 33 -8.91 -4.73 7.26
N LEU A 34 -8.64 -5.01 5.97
CA LEU A 34 -7.61 -4.33 5.20
C LEU A 34 -7.91 -2.83 5.08
N GLY A 35 -9.15 -2.46 4.76
CA GLY A 35 -9.58 -1.06 4.67
C GLY A 35 -9.42 -0.31 5.99
N VAL A 36 -9.86 -0.91 7.10
CA VAL A 36 -9.71 -0.33 8.45
C VAL A 36 -8.24 -0.16 8.83
N SER A 37 -7.41 -1.18 8.59
CA SER A 37 -5.97 -1.11 8.90
C SER A 37 -5.27 -0.04 8.08
N MET A 38 -5.60 0.09 6.79
CA MET A 38 -5.07 1.15 5.94
C MET A 38 -5.53 2.54 6.36
N ALA A 39 -6.79 2.70 6.77
CA ALA A 39 -7.30 3.96 7.28
C ALA A 39 -6.56 4.39 8.56
N ALA A 40 -6.34 3.46 9.49
CA ALA A 40 -5.62 3.72 10.73
C ALA A 40 -4.15 4.15 10.47
N ILE A 41 -3.44 3.43 9.59
CA ILE A 41 -2.05 3.75 9.23
C ILE A 41 -1.98 5.11 8.53
N SER A 42 -2.89 5.37 7.60
CA SER A 42 -2.93 6.66 6.92
C SER A 42 -3.19 7.82 7.87
N PHE A 43 -4.11 7.64 8.82
CA PHE A 43 -4.37 8.65 9.86
C PHE A 43 -3.13 8.89 10.74
N ALA A 44 -2.46 7.82 11.17
CA ALA A 44 -1.23 7.92 11.97
C ALA A 44 -0.11 8.65 11.20
N MET A 45 0.06 8.36 9.91
CA MET A 45 1.04 9.05 9.06
C MET A 45 0.70 10.53 8.90
N ASP A 46 -0.54 10.88 8.59
CA ASP A 46 -0.96 12.27 8.39
C ASP A 46 -0.84 13.07 9.71
N PHE A 47 -1.16 12.45 10.84
CA PHE A 47 -0.95 13.05 12.17
C PHE A 47 0.54 13.33 12.43
N THR A 48 1.41 12.36 12.16
CA THR A 48 2.86 12.50 12.37
C THR A 48 3.45 13.55 11.43
N ILE A 49 3.05 13.58 10.16
CA ILE A 49 3.47 14.60 9.20
C ILE A 49 3.07 16.00 9.68
N SER A 50 1.84 16.16 10.17
CA SER A 50 1.35 17.42 10.73
C SER A 50 2.13 17.84 11.97
N ALA A 51 2.47 16.89 12.84
CA ALA A 51 3.28 17.15 14.04
C ALA A 51 4.70 17.60 13.66
N ILE A 52 5.35 16.95 12.70
CA ILE A 52 6.69 17.32 12.21
C ILE A 52 6.65 18.72 11.59
N ASN A 53 5.66 19.03 10.77
CA ASN A 53 5.54 20.35 10.16
C ASN A 53 5.30 21.46 11.19
N LYS A 54 4.46 21.22 12.20
CA LYS A 54 4.28 22.16 13.33
C LYS A 54 5.58 22.35 14.11
N ALA A 55 6.27 21.27 14.43
CA ALA A 55 7.55 21.34 15.14
C ALA A 55 8.60 22.16 14.37
N ARG A 56 8.67 21.98 13.03
CA ARG A 56 9.55 22.80 12.17
C ARG A 56 9.20 24.29 12.23
N LEU A 57 7.91 24.63 12.14
CA LEU A 57 7.46 26.01 12.25
C LEU A 57 7.84 26.63 13.60
N TYR A 58 7.59 25.92 14.69
CA TYR A 58 7.96 26.36 16.03
C TYR A 58 9.47 26.57 16.18
N LEU A 59 10.28 25.64 15.67
CA LEU A 59 11.75 25.74 15.74
C LEU A 59 12.26 26.97 14.99
N VAL A 60 11.75 27.23 13.79
CA VAL A 60 12.17 28.40 13.00
C VAL A 60 11.76 29.72 13.67
N GLN A 61 10.55 29.80 14.21
CA GLN A 61 10.04 30.98 14.88
C GLN A 61 10.73 31.24 16.22
N PHE A 62 11.09 30.20 16.97
CA PHE A 62 11.69 30.32 18.30
C PHE A 62 13.20 30.59 18.24
N LEU A 63 13.94 29.95 17.31
CA LEU A 63 15.40 30.11 17.23
C LEU A 63 15.84 31.46 16.66
N VAL A 64 15.04 32.03 15.76
CA VAL A 64 15.49 33.19 14.97
C VAL A 64 14.35 34.19 14.71
N PRO A 65 13.94 34.99 15.72
CA PRO A 65 12.83 35.93 15.50
C PRO A 65 13.13 37.06 14.52
N ASP A 66 14.39 37.51 14.37
CA ASP A 66 14.71 38.78 13.73
C ASP A 66 15.61 38.76 12.49
N LEU A 67 16.16 37.59 12.08
CA LEU A 67 17.07 37.50 10.95
C LEU A 67 16.52 36.58 9.82
N LEU A 68 16.00 37.17 8.75
CA LEU A 68 15.44 36.47 7.61
C LEU A 68 16.39 35.42 7.00
N TRP A 69 17.67 35.74 6.88
CA TRP A 69 18.68 34.83 6.33
C TRP A 69 18.87 33.57 7.19
N LEU A 70 18.85 33.75 8.51
CA LEU A 70 19.02 32.64 9.43
C LEU A 70 17.76 31.76 9.52
N GLN A 71 16.56 32.36 9.37
CA GLN A 71 15.30 31.63 9.24
C GLN A 71 15.31 30.75 7.98
N LEU A 72 15.75 31.29 6.87
CA LEU A 72 15.88 30.55 5.59
C LEU A 72 16.87 29.38 5.73
N LEU A 73 18.01 29.62 6.33
CA LEU A 73 19.04 28.60 6.56
C LEU A 73 18.53 27.48 7.47
N THR A 74 17.85 27.84 8.57
CA THR A 74 17.27 26.88 9.51
C THR A 74 16.15 26.06 8.86
N TRP A 75 15.27 26.70 8.09
CA TRP A 75 14.20 26.01 7.36
C TRP A 75 14.74 25.00 6.35
N THR A 76 15.71 25.41 5.57
CA THR A 76 16.35 24.55 4.55
C THR A 76 17.17 23.43 5.22
N GLY A 77 17.94 23.77 6.26
CA GLY A 77 18.74 22.81 7.00
C GLY A 77 17.91 21.71 7.65
N LEU A 78 16.79 22.05 8.29
CA LEU A 78 15.86 21.08 8.85
C LEU A 78 15.24 20.17 7.79
N SER A 79 14.89 20.73 6.63
CA SER A 79 14.34 19.95 5.51
C SER A 79 15.37 18.95 5.00
N VAL A 80 16.61 19.39 4.78
CA VAL A 80 17.71 18.53 4.31
C VAL A 80 18.01 17.43 5.34
N LEU A 81 18.04 17.78 6.62
CA LEU A 81 18.30 16.81 7.69
C LEU A 81 17.23 15.73 7.75
N LEU A 82 15.95 16.07 7.61
CA LEU A 82 14.85 15.09 7.55
C LEU A 82 14.95 14.16 6.32
N ILE A 83 15.35 14.70 5.17
CA ILE A 83 15.52 13.89 3.96
C ILE A 83 16.72 12.95 4.10
N LEU A 84 17.83 13.42 4.65
CA LEU A 84 19.00 12.59 4.92
C LEU A 84 18.68 11.50 5.94
N PHE A 85 17.95 11.82 7.00
CA PHE A 85 17.46 10.83 7.96
C PHE A 85 16.59 9.78 7.27
N SER A 86 15.60 10.20 6.47
CA SER A 86 14.72 9.27 5.73
C SER A 86 15.51 8.34 4.82
N SER A 87 16.40 8.91 4.00
CA SER A 87 17.22 8.15 3.05
C SER A 87 18.17 7.18 3.76
N GLY A 88 18.86 7.62 4.79
CA GLY A 88 19.76 6.79 5.59
C GLY A 88 19.02 5.65 6.29
N PHE A 89 17.86 5.96 6.89
CA PHE A 89 17.02 4.96 7.56
C PHE A 89 16.55 3.86 6.61
N ILE A 90 16.05 4.23 5.42
CA ILE A 90 15.61 3.27 4.41
C ILE A 90 16.79 2.42 3.93
N HIS A 91 17.94 3.04 3.67
CA HIS A 91 19.10 2.34 3.17
C HIS A 91 19.63 1.29 4.15
N ILE A 92 19.61 1.61 5.46
CA ILE A 92 20.07 0.68 6.51
C ILE A 92 19.05 -0.43 6.79
N THR A 93 17.74 -0.07 6.80
CA THR A 93 16.69 -1.02 7.22
C THR A 93 16.25 -1.95 6.10
N ALA A 94 15.96 -1.39 4.93
CA ALA A 94 15.47 -2.16 3.78
C ALA A 94 15.67 -1.37 2.47
N PRO A 95 16.78 -1.60 1.74
CA PRO A 95 17.02 -0.91 0.47
C PRO A 95 15.95 -1.18 -0.58
N GLN A 96 15.23 -2.31 -0.47
CA GLN A 96 14.09 -2.64 -1.35
C GLN A 96 12.87 -1.71 -1.14
N ALA A 97 12.84 -0.93 -0.06
CA ALA A 97 11.79 0.05 0.19
C ALA A 97 11.99 1.35 -0.63
N VAL A 98 13.08 1.53 -1.33
CA VAL A 98 13.34 2.70 -2.19
C VAL A 98 12.39 2.72 -3.37
N GLY A 99 11.98 3.90 -3.81
CA GLY A 99 11.10 4.10 -4.97
C GLY A 99 9.61 4.11 -4.64
N SER A 100 8.77 4.27 -5.66
CA SER A 100 7.31 4.33 -5.51
C SER A 100 6.68 2.96 -5.21
N GLY A 101 7.28 1.88 -5.70
CA GLY A 101 6.76 0.52 -5.57
C GLY A 101 5.67 0.12 -6.57
N LEU A 102 5.19 1.04 -7.40
CA LEU A 102 4.17 0.74 -8.41
C LEU A 102 4.67 -0.20 -9.53
N PRO A 103 5.88 0.02 -10.11
CA PRO A 103 6.39 -0.87 -11.15
C PRO A 103 6.56 -2.31 -10.64
N GLU A 104 7.09 -2.48 -9.46
CA GLU A 104 7.33 -3.77 -8.82
C GLU A 104 6.00 -4.47 -8.50
N MET A 105 4.99 -3.72 -8.05
CA MET A 105 3.65 -4.28 -7.82
C MET A 105 2.99 -4.76 -9.12
N LYS A 106 3.17 -4.03 -10.23
CA LYS A 106 2.71 -4.49 -11.55
C LYS A 106 3.36 -5.82 -11.97
N VAL A 107 4.64 -5.99 -11.69
CA VAL A 107 5.39 -7.23 -11.98
C VAL A 107 4.90 -8.38 -11.10
N ILE A 108 4.67 -8.13 -9.81
CA ILE A 108 4.12 -9.13 -8.86
C ILE A 108 2.71 -9.57 -9.30
N LEU A 109 1.85 -8.65 -9.70
CA LEU A 109 0.50 -8.97 -10.19
C LEU A 109 0.51 -9.78 -11.50
N ARG A 110 1.60 -9.78 -12.25
CA ARG A 110 1.80 -10.64 -13.44
C ARG A 110 2.30 -12.05 -13.11
N GLY A 111 2.46 -12.37 -11.82
CA GLY A 111 2.84 -13.71 -11.36
C GLY A 111 4.32 -13.88 -11.02
N VAL A 112 5.12 -12.80 -11.05
CA VAL A 112 6.52 -12.88 -10.60
C VAL A 112 6.55 -12.81 -9.08
N VAL A 113 7.15 -13.81 -8.44
CA VAL A 113 7.24 -13.89 -6.98
C VAL A 113 8.47 -13.13 -6.50
N LEU A 114 8.25 -12.03 -5.77
CA LEU A 114 9.28 -11.24 -5.09
C LEU A 114 9.10 -11.38 -3.57
N PRO A 115 9.65 -12.44 -2.94
CA PRO A 115 9.33 -12.77 -1.53
C PRO A 115 9.85 -11.74 -0.53
N GLU A 116 10.93 -11.06 -0.86
CA GLU A 116 11.56 -10.07 0.04
C GLU A 116 10.89 -8.69 -0.01
N TYR A 117 10.13 -8.42 -1.05
CA TYR A 117 9.54 -7.11 -1.32
C TYR A 117 8.30 -6.82 -0.44
N LEU A 118 7.51 -7.85 -0.10
CA LEU A 118 6.31 -7.77 0.73
C LEU A 118 6.58 -8.28 2.15
N THR A 119 7.56 -7.65 2.82
CA THR A 119 7.98 -8.00 4.17
C THR A 119 7.61 -6.89 5.16
N ILE A 120 7.40 -7.25 6.43
CA ILE A 120 7.12 -6.27 7.51
C ILE A 120 8.24 -5.24 7.65
N LYS A 121 9.50 -5.64 7.42
CA LYS A 121 10.65 -4.73 7.47
C LYS A 121 10.55 -3.65 6.39
N VAL A 122 10.24 -4.04 5.15
CA VAL A 122 10.04 -3.11 4.02
C VAL A 122 8.86 -2.20 4.27
N PHE A 123 7.76 -2.73 4.81
CA PHE A 123 6.58 -1.96 5.21
C PHE A 123 6.94 -0.86 6.22
N LEU A 124 7.61 -1.20 7.34
CA LEU A 124 8.00 -0.25 8.37
C LEU A 124 8.98 0.81 7.83
N ALA A 125 9.98 0.37 7.06
CA ALA A 125 10.92 1.28 6.42
C ALA A 125 10.22 2.28 5.50
N LYS A 126 9.24 1.80 4.72
CA LYS A 126 8.44 2.65 3.82
C LYS A 126 7.59 3.66 4.59
N VAL A 127 6.89 3.23 5.63
CA VAL A 127 6.04 4.12 6.45
C VAL A 127 6.86 5.21 7.10
N VAL A 128 7.95 4.84 7.79
CA VAL A 128 8.82 5.82 8.49
C VAL A 128 9.51 6.75 7.50
N GLY A 129 10.10 6.20 6.43
CA GLY A 129 10.80 7.00 5.43
C GLY A 129 9.86 7.97 4.71
N LEU A 130 8.68 7.51 4.30
CA LEU A 130 7.68 8.37 3.64
C LEU A 130 7.19 9.48 4.58
N THR A 131 6.94 9.17 5.86
CA THR A 131 6.49 10.14 6.86
C THR A 131 7.54 11.22 7.09
N ALA A 132 8.81 10.85 7.22
CA ALA A 132 9.92 11.79 7.38
C ALA A 132 10.11 12.68 6.13
N THR A 133 10.04 12.08 4.93
CA THR A 133 10.20 12.82 3.67
C THR A 133 9.03 13.80 3.45
N LEU A 134 7.80 13.40 3.71
CA LEU A 134 6.65 14.30 3.61
C LEU A 134 6.66 15.38 4.70
N GLY A 135 7.16 15.05 5.88
CA GLY A 135 7.38 15.99 6.97
C GLY A 135 8.46 17.04 6.67
N SER A 136 9.37 16.77 5.73
CA SER A 136 10.33 17.77 5.25
C SER A 136 9.72 18.86 4.38
N GLY A 137 8.44 18.70 3.97
CA GLY A 137 7.75 19.63 3.07
C GLY A 137 8.02 19.38 1.59
N MET A 138 8.65 18.25 1.24
CA MET A 138 8.90 17.89 -0.15
C MET A 138 7.58 17.52 -0.86
N PRO A 139 7.28 18.07 -2.07
CA PRO A 139 6.06 17.77 -2.80
C PRO A 139 6.14 16.40 -3.48
N LEU A 140 6.04 15.34 -2.68
CA LEU A 140 6.01 13.95 -3.17
C LEU A 140 4.58 13.43 -3.22
N GLY A 141 4.28 12.67 -4.28
CA GLY A 141 3.03 11.94 -4.41
C GLY A 141 2.96 10.76 -3.44
N LYS A 142 1.89 10.68 -2.68
CA LYS A 142 1.66 9.57 -1.73
C LYS A 142 1.16 8.29 -2.41
N LEU A 143 0.63 8.36 -3.63
CA LEU A 143 -0.08 7.27 -4.29
C LEU A 143 0.71 5.97 -4.38
N GLY A 144 1.89 6.02 -5.00
CA GLY A 144 2.73 4.84 -5.21
C GLY A 144 3.15 4.14 -3.93
N PRO A 145 3.76 4.87 -2.99
CA PRO A 145 4.12 4.30 -1.69
C PRO A 145 2.94 3.72 -0.91
N PHE A 146 1.74 4.32 -1.01
CA PHE A 146 0.54 3.80 -0.35
C PHE A 146 0.06 2.48 -0.93
N VAL A 147 0.10 2.30 -2.25
CA VAL A 147 -0.22 1.01 -2.89
C VAL A 147 0.74 -0.07 -2.37
N HIS A 148 2.02 0.22 -2.31
CA HIS A 148 3.00 -0.73 -1.77
C HIS A 148 2.75 -1.06 -0.29
N ILE A 149 2.46 -0.06 0.53
CA ILE A 149 2.11 -0.24 1.96
C ILE A 149 0.88 -1.14 2.09
N CYS A 150 -0.18 -0.89 1.30
CA CYS A 150 -1.41 -1.67 1.31
C CYS A 150 -1.16 -3.14 0.93
N CYS A 151 -0.38 -3.37 -0.12
CA CYS A 151 -0.02 -4.72 -0.55
C CYS A 151 0.85 -5.47 0.47
N SER A 152 1.75 -4.75 1.15
CA SER A 152 2.56 -5.33 2.23
C SER A 152 1.69 -5.76 3.41
N ILE A 153 0.70 -4.94 3.81
CA ILE A 153 -0.27 -5.31 4.85
C ILE A 153 -1.10 -6.50 4.41
N ALA A 154 -1.65 -6.49 3.19
CA ALA A 154 -2.43 -7.59 2.66
C ALA A 154 -1.64 -8.90 2.65
N SER A 155 -0.36 -8.86 2.25
CA SER A 155 0.54 -10.01 2.30
C SER A 155 0.76 -10.52 3.74
N CYS A 156 0.96 -9.61 4.69
CA CYS A 156 1.12 -9.96 6.10
C CYS A 156 -0.16 -10.59 6.67
N MET A 157 -1.32 -9.97 6.42
CA MET A 157 -2.62 -10.49 6.83
C MET A 157 -2.92 -11.85 6.19
N GLY A 158 -2.64 -12.01 4.89
CA GLY A 158 -2.78 -13.27 4.18
C GLY A 158 -1.93 -14.38 4.81
N LYS A 159 -0.67 -14.10 5.16
CA LYS A 159 0.20 -15.05 5.87
C LYS A 159 -0.34 -15.43 7.26
N MET A 160 -0.91 -14.47 7.99
CA MET A 160 -1.54 -14.75 9.29
C MET A 160 -2.76 -15.65 9.14
N ILE A 161 -3.66 -15.35 8.20
CA ILE A 161 -4.88 -16.14 7.97
C ILE A 161 -4.52 -17.54 7.47
N THR A 162 -3.54 -17.68 6.57
CA THR A 162 -3.05 -19.00 6.12
C THR A 162 -2.56 -19.85 7.26
N ARG A 163 -1.94 -19.25 8.27
CA ARG A 163 -1.44 -19.96 9.45
C ARG A 163 -2.57 -20.49 10.36
N PHE A 164 -3.74 -19.82 10.34
CA PHE A 164 -4.91 -20.20 11.14
C PHE A 164 -5.90 -21.11 10.39
N GLN A 165 -6.10 -20.93 9.10
CA GLN A 165 -7.15 -21.58 8.32
C GLN A 165 -6.67 -22.40 7.12
N GLY A 166 -5.37 -22.35 6.76
CA GLY A 166 -4.82 -23.11 5.62
C GLY A 166 -5.33 -22.71 4.24
N MET A 167 -6.15 -21.66 4.13
CA MET A 167 -7.01 -21.36 2.98
C MET A 167 -6.29 -20.60 1.84
N TYR A 168 -5.18 -19.94 2.13
CA TYR A 168 -4.46 -19.11 1.14
C TYR A 168 -3.20 -19.78 0.57
N CYS A 169 -3.22 -21.10 0.43
CA CYS A 169 -2.12 -21.83 -0.20
C CYS A 169 -2.06 -21.69 -1.73
N ASN A 170 -3.13 -21.17 -2.36
CA ASN A 170 -3.22 -20.99 -3.82
C ASN A 170 -2.60 -19.65 -4.24
N GLU A 171 -1.62 -19.69 -5.15
CA GLU A 171 -0.97 -18.50 -5.71
C GLU A 171 -1.97 -17.56 -6.43
N SER A 172 -3.00 -18.11 -7.09
CA SER A 172 -4.08 -17.32 -7.70
C SER A 172 -4.83 -16.45 -6.70
N ARG A 173 -5.14 -17.00 -5.52
CA ARG A 173 -5.80 -16.27 -4.44
C ARG A 173 -4.95 -15.15 -3.88
N LYS A 174 -3.64 -15.36 -3.75
CA LYS A 174 -2.71 -14.31 -3.32
C LYS A 174 -2.69 -13.15 -4.30
N THR A 175 -2.70 -13.43 -5.59
CA THR A 175 -2.72 -12.40 -6.64
C THR A 175 -4.02 -11.61 -6.63
N GLU A 176 -5.18 -12.26 -6.43
CA GLU A 176 -6.48 -11.60 -6.28
C GLU A 176 -6.51 -10.67 -5.06
N MET A 177 -5.99 -11.14 -3.92
CA MET A 177 -5.89 -10.32 -2.70
C MET A 177 -4.97 -9.12 -2.87
N LEU A 178 -3.85 -9.28 -3.57
CA LEU A 178 -2.93 -8.19 -3.87
C LEU A 178 -3.55 -7.18 -4.84
N ALA A 179 -4.32 -7.65 -5.83
CA ALA A 179 -5.06 -6.77 -6.74
C ALA A 179 -6.11 -5.95 -5.98
N ALA A 180 -6.87 -6.59 -5.09
CA ALA A 180 -7.81 -5.89 -4.22
C ALA A 180 -7.12 -4.88 -3.29
N ALA A 181 -5.95 -5.24 -2.75
CA ALA A 181 -5.14 -4.33 -1.93
C ALA A 181 -4.64 -3.11 -2.74
N CYS A 182 -4.24 -3.30 -3.99
CA CYS A 182 -3.91 -2.19 -4.88
C CYS A 182 -5.10 -1.25 -5.06
N ALA A 183 -6.30 -1.78 -5.29
CA ALA A 183 -7.52 -1.00 -5.43
C ALA A 183 -7.84 -0.19 -4.16
N VAL A 184 -7.71 -0.80 -2.98
CA VAL A 184 -7.89 -0.11 -1.69
C VAL A 184 -6.84 1.00 -1.50
N GLY A 185 -5.57 0.74 -1.86
CA GLY A 185 -4.52 1.75 -1.81
C GLY A 185 -4.76 2.93 -2.77
N LEU A 186 -5.37 2.68 -3.92
CA LEU A 186 -5.70 3.68 -4.93
C LEU A 186 -6.95 4.48 -4.58
N SER A 187 -8.00 3.86 -4.06
CA SER A 187 -9.32 4.47 -3.83
C SER A 187 -9.28 5.71 -2.94
N ARG A 188 -8.31 5.80 -2.04
CA ARG A 188 -8.13 6.98 -1.18
C ARG A 188 -7.78 8.26 -1.96
N TYR A 189 -7.23 8.12 -3.18
CA TYR A 189 -6.79 9.25 -4.00
C TYR A 189 -7.69 9.54 -5.19
N GLU A 190 -8.65 8.69 -5.47
CA GLU A 190 -9.53 8.76 -6.63
C GLU A 190 -10.42 10.02 -6.64
N GLY A 191 -10.70 10.60 -5.48
CA GLY A 191 -11.45 11.86 -5.37
C GLY A 191 -10.69 13.11 -5.84
N ARG A 192 -9.42 13.00 -6.24
CA ARG A 192 -8.57 14.16 -6.56
C ARG A 192 -7.90 14.16 -7.94
N SER A 193 -7.87 13.07 -8.66
CA SER A 193 -7.26 13.04 -10.01
C SER A 193 -7.64 11.81 -10.82
N GLY A 194 -8.04 12.00 -12.06
CA GLY A 194 -8.30 10.96 -13.05
C GLY A 194 -7.07 10.11 -13.45
N GLN A 195 -5.96 10.20 -12.70
CA GLN A 195 -4.72 9.46 -12.94
C GLN A 195 -4.78 7.98 -12.51
N VAL A 196 -5.78 7.59 -11.73
CA VAL A 196 -5.90 6.22 -11.21
C VAL A 196 -6.19 5.23 -12.32
N TYR A 197 -6.99 5.62 -13.30
CA TYR A 197 -7.33 4.74 -14.43
C TYR A 197 -6.14 4.44 -15.35
N GLN A 198 -5.19 5.35 -15.48
CA GLN A 198 -3.98 5.12 -16.30
C GLN A 198 -3.03 4.09 -15.67
N VAL A 199 -3.01 3.97 -14.35
CA VAL A 199 -2.11 3.01 -13.66
C VAL A 199 -2.57 1.56 -13.82
N LEU A 200 -3.88 1.33 -13.96
CA LEU A 200 -4.49 0.00 -14.05
C LEU A 200 -4.83 -0.42 -15.49
N SER A 201 -4.77 0.49 -16.46
CA SER A 201 -5.07 0.15 -17.85
C SER A 201 -3.94 -0.68 -18.47
N PRO A 202 -4.23 -1.82 -19.09
CA PRO A 202 -3.21 -2.64 -19.77
C PRO A 202 -2.65 -2.01 -21.05
N GLN A 203 -3.12 -0.82 -21.44
CA GLN A 203 -3.01 -0.29 -22.80
C GLN A 203 -1.70 0.44 -23.15
N GLU A 204 -0.80 0.69 -22.21
CA GLU A 204 0.43 1.44 -22.50
C GLU A 204 1.73 0.66 -22.24
N TRP A 205 1.73 -0.64 -22.45
CA TRP A 205 2.98 -1.36 -22.46
C TRP A 205 3.36 -1.70 -23.91
N PRO A 206 4.52 -1.24 -24.39
CA PRO A 206 5.00 -1.66 -25.71
C PRO A 206 5.03 -3.19 -25.74
N ALA A 207 4.48 -3.75 -26.80
CA ALA A 207 4.51 -5.18 -27.00
C ALA A 207 5.97 -5.66 -26.92
N ALA A 208 6.19 -6.85 -26.36
CA ALA A 208 7.53 -7.43 -26.21
C ALA A 208 8.33 -7.56 -27.53
N SER A 209 7.71 -7.22 -28.66
CA SER A 209 8.31 -7.13 -30.00
C SER A 209 9.14 -5.85 -30.23
N GLU A 210 8.96 -4.80 -29.42
CA GLU A 210 9.71 -3.53 -29.57
C GLU A 210 10.98 -3.44 -28.72
N LEU A 211 11.28 -4.48 -27.94
CA LEU A 211 12.48 -4.57 -27.11
C LEU A 211 13.58 -5.48 -27.71
N ARG A 212 13.59 -5.63 -29.04
CA ARG A 212 14.71 -6.28 -29.73
C ARG A 212 15.65 -5.27 -30.38
#